data_bf7f0737f68106c721f69fe11e707d32
#
_entry.id   bf7f0737f68106c721f69fe11e707d32
#
_cell.length_a   1.000
_cell.length_b   1.000
_cell.length_c   1.000
_cell.angle_alpha   90.00
_cell.angle_beta   90.00
_cell.angle_gamma   90.00
#
_symmetry.space_group_name_H-M   'P 1'
#
loop_
_entity.id
_entity.type
_entity.pdbx_description
1 polymer ?
#
loop_
_entity_poly.entity_id
_entity_poly.type
_entity_poly.pdbx_seq_one_letter_code
_entity_poly.pdbx_strand_id
1 'polypeptide(L)'
;MKQSIEDHAARFDEKAAEYDDSKSDEYRACASLVIDHAAPGSDEAVLDLGTGTGAIALPLAEDAERVVGRDISAGMLDQAREKAADRGLDSVEFGEGRFREPNVPDDAEVDVVTTNFAMHHLSDAEKRAALDVVADLEPERIVLGDVMFFGEPDPEEPFYSPDVDDPATVGVLADAFTDAGYALTAVEPVHEQVGVLVAERVTGVDGVETPVGDSDAETDP
;
A
#
# COMPACT_ATOMS: atom_id res chain seq x y z
N MET A 1 6.30 15.16 19.83
CA MET A 1 6.38 15.91 18.55
C MET A 1 6.71 14.84 17.52
N LYS A 2 5.87 14.63 16.51
CA LYS A 2 6.16 13.61 15.47
C LYS A 2 7.53 13.91 14.85
N GLN A 3 8.28 12.85 14.54
CA GLN A 3 9.58 12.97 13.87
C GLN A 3 9.41 13.56 12.47
N SER A 4 10.41 14.30 11.98
CA SER A 4 10.42 14.79 10.60
C SER A 4 10.68 13.64 9.62
N ILE A 5 10.39 13.86 8.34
CA ILE A 5 10.69 12.87 7.28
C ILE A 5 12.19 12.59 7.23
N GLU A 6 13.01 13.62 7.43
CA GLU A 6 14.48 13.52 7.47
C GLU A 6 14.95 12.66 8.65
N ASP A 7 14.31 12.79 9.83
CA ASP A 7 14.63 11.97 11.01
C ASP A 7 14.25 10.50 10.75
N HIS A 8 13.11 10.25 10.10
CA HIS A 8 12.70 8.90 9.68
C HIS A 8 13.69 8.29 8.68
N ALA A 9 14.07 9.04 7.62
CA ALA A 9 15.03 8.58 6.63
C ALA A 9 16.37 8.21 7.27
N ALA A 10 16.93 9.10 8.13
CA ALA A 10 18.18 8.85 8.83
C ALA A 10 18.12 7.60 9.73
N ARG A 11 17.00 7.38 10.43
CA ARG A 11 16.79 6.18 11.27
C ARG A 11 16.80 4.90 10.45
N PHE A 12 16.21 4.92 9.25
CA PHE A 12 16.18 3.76 8.36
C PHE A 12 17.54 3.55 7.68
N ASP A 13 18.27 4.61 7.32
CA ASP A 13 19.62 4.51 6.81
C ASP A 13 20.56 3.79 7.77
N GLU A 14 20.48 4.11 9.08
CA GLU A 14 21.28 3.45 10.13
C GLU A 14 20.96 1.96 10.28
N LYS A 15 19.70 1.57 10.00
CA LYS A 15 19.22 0.19 10.17
C LYS A 15 19.33 -0.66 8.90
N ALA A 16 19.58 -0.06 7.74
CA ALA A 16 19.45 -0.72 6.45
C ALA A 16 20.21 -2.06 6.35
N ALA A 17 21.44 -2.12 6.87
CA ALA A 17 22.29 -3.31 6.79
C ALA A 17 21.76 -4.53 7.57
N GLU A 18 21.03 -4.29 8.68
CA GLU A 18 20.50 -5.34 9.57
C GLU A 18 18.98 -5.47 9.48
N TYR A 19 18.36 -4.70 8.59
CA TYR A 19 16.91 -4.53 8.55
C TYR A 19 16.16 -5.84 8.29
N ASP A 20 16.62 -6.65 7.34
CA ASP A 20 15.97 -7.91 7.00
C ASP A 20 16.06 -8.96 8.10
N ASP A 21 17.16 -8.99 8.85
CA ASP A 21 17.35 -9.91 9.96
C ASP A 21 16.44 -9.59 11.15
N SER A 22 15.98 -8.34 11.25
CA SER A 22 15.13 -7.85 12.34
C SER A 22 13.62 -8.06 12.10
N LYS A 23 13.21 -8.62 10.95
CA LYS A 23 11.79 -8.79 10.57
C LYS A 23 11.08 -9.84 11.42
N SER A 24 9.91 -9.48 11.96
CA SER A 24 9.05 -10.40 12.68
C SER A 24 8.35 -11.41 11.74
N ASP A 25 7.76 -12.45 12.32
CA ASP A 25 6.98 -13.43 11.55
C ASP A 25 5.71 -12.79 10.96
N GLU A 26 5.09 -11.84 11.67
CA GLU A 26 3.94 -11.08 11.20
C GLU A 26 4.30 -10.21 9.99
N TYR A 27 5.47 -9.56 10.01
CA TYR A 27 5.96 -8.81 8.87
C TYR A 27 6.09 -9.71 7.62
N ARG A 28 6.68 -10.91 7.79
CA ARG A 28 6.89 -11.86 6.69
C ARG A 28 5.57 -12.41 6.16
N ALA A 29 4.63 -12.75 7.06
CA ALA A 29 3.31 -13.20 6.69
C ALA A 29 2.52 -12.12 5.94
N CYS A 30 2.57 -10.87 6.44
CA CYS A 30 1.94 -9.73 5.79
C CYS A 30 2.54 -9.48 4.40
N ALA A 31 3.88 -9.48 4.27
CA ALA A 31 4.58 -9.32 3.00
C ALA A 31 4.19 -10.41 1.98
N SER A 32 4.08 -11.68 2.41
CA SER A 32 3.63 -12.77 1.55
C SER A 32 2.20 -12.53 1.03
N LEU A 33 1.28 -12.12 1.89
CA LEU A 33 -0.09 -11.79 1.48
C LEU A 33 -0.15 -10.58 0.53
N VAL A 34 0.68 -9.56 0.75
CA VAL A 34 0.78 -8.40 -0.17
C VAL A 34 1.22 -8.86 -1.55
N ILE A 35 2.23 -9.72 -1.65
CA ILE A 35 2.71 -10.28 -2.92
C ILE A 35 1.62 -11.13 -3.58
N ASP A 36 0.98 -12.02 -2.81
CA ASP A 36 -0.06 -12.92 -3.31
C ASP A 36 -1.29 -12.15 -3.85
N HIS A 37 -1.66 -11.05 -3.22
CA HIS A 37 -2.76 -10.20 -3.67
C HIS A 37 -2.39 -9.22 -4.77
N ALA A 38 -1.14 -8.75 -4.80
CA ALA A 38 -0.65 -7.91 -5.89
C ALA A 38 -0.65 -8.68 -7.21
N ALA A 39 -0.12 -9.91 -7.22
CA ALA A 39 -0.15 -10.89 -8.32
C ALA A 39 -0.20 -10.24 -9.71
N PRO A 40 0.77 -9.38 -10.09
CA PRO A 40 0.71 -8.66 -11.35
C PRO A 40 0.82 -9.61 -12.55
N GLY A 41 0.12 -9.26 -13.62
CA GLY A 41 0.32 -9.88 -14.92
C GLY A 41 1.64 -9.46 -15.57
N SER A 42 2.07 -10.20 -16.59
CA SER A 42 3.34 -9.94 -17.30
C SER A 42 3.33 -8.67 -18.17
N ASP A 43 2.20 -7.99 -18.24
CA ASP A 43 1.96 -6.73 -18.93
C ASP A 43 1.53 -5.59 -17.97
N GLU A 44 1.61 -5.85 -16.67
CA GLU A 44 1.24 -4.87 -15.63
C GLU A 44 2.48 -4.23 -14.99
N ALA A 45 2.36 -2.95 -14.68
CA ALA A 45 3.35 -2.15 -13.97
C ALA A 45 2.97 -1.97 -12.50
N VAL A 46 3.94 -2.17 -11.61
CA VAL A 46 3.76 -2.07 -10.16
C VAL A 46 4.54 -0.88 -9.59
N LEU A 47 3.90 -0.12 -8.71
CA LEU A 47 4.54 0.88 -7.85
C LEU A 47 4.53 0.40 -6.40
N ASP A 48 5.72 0.19 -5.82
CA ASP A 48 5.89 -0.20 -4.42
C ASP A 48 6.37 0.99 -3.58
N LEU A 49 5.47 1.53 -2.73
CA LEU A 49 5.71 2.71 -1.89
C LEU A 49 6.15 2.31 -0.48
N GLY A 50 7.27 2.89 -0.04
CA GLY A 50 7.97 2.44 1.16
C GLY A 50 8.64 1.08 0.92
N THR A 51 9.26 0.92 -0.26
CA THR A 51 9.82 -0.35 -0.74
C THR A 51 10.92 -0.92 0.17
N GLY A 52 11.54 -0.09 0.99
CA GLY A 52 12.63 -0.47 1.88
C GLY A 52 13.76 -1.19 1.14
N THR A 53 14.11 -2.35 1.62
CA THR A 53 15.14 -3.21 1.01
C THR A 53 14.61 -4.11 -0.12
N GLY A 54 13.40 -3.81 -0.65
CA GLY A 54 12.80 -4.50 -1.79
C GLY A 54 12.05 -5.79 -1.45
N ALA A 55 11.56 -5.95 -0.22
CA ALA A 55 10.89 -7.18 0.22
C ALA A 55 9.65 -7.53 -0.61
N ILE A 56 8.92 -6.54 -1.13
CA ILE A 56 7.76 -6.69 -2.00
C ILE A 56 8.17 -6.55 -3.48
N ALA A 57 8.90 -5.48 -3.81
CA ALA A 57 9.25 -5.16 -5.20
C ALA A 57 10.05 -6.25 -5.91
N LEU A 58 11.02 -6.88 -5.22
CA LEU A 58 11.89 -7.87 -5.85
C LEU A 58 11.16 -9.17 -6.26
N PRO A 59 10.29 -9.78 -5.42
CA PRO A 59 9.48 -10.91 -5.87
C PRO A 59 8.51 -10.53 -7.01
N LEU A 60 7.85 -9.37 -6.95
CA LEU A 60 6.91 -8.94 -7.99
C LEU A 60 7.60 -8.68 -9.34
N ALA A 61 8.88 -8.29 -9.33
CA ALA A 61 9.67 -8.08 -10.55
C ALA A 61 9.97 -9.36 -11.34
N GLU A 62 9.69 -10.54 -10.79
CA GLU A 62 9.83 -11.82 -11.50
C GLU A 62 8.66 -12.05 -12.47
N ASP A 63 7.48 -11.46 -12.19
CA ASP A 63 6.23 -11.69 -12.93
C ASP A 63 5.73 -10.44 -13.68
N ALA A 64 5.94 -9.24 -13.13
CA ALA A 64 5.47 -7.97 -13.69
C ALA A 64 6.28 -7.51 -14.92
N GLU A 65 5.67 -6.70 -15.78
CA GLU A 65 6.39 -5.99 -16.86
C GLU A 65 7.46 -5.06 -16.29
N ARG A 66 7.09 -4.31 -15.26
CA ARG A 66 7.96 -3.33 -14.59
C ARG A 66 7.57 -3.15 -13.14
N VAL A 67 8.56 -2.99 -12.28
CA VAL A 67 8.37 -2.60 -10.88
C VAL A 67 9.14 -1.32 -10.57
N VAL A 68 8.48 -0.38 -9.92
CA VAL A 68 9.06 0.89 -9.47
C VAL A 68 9.00 0.93 -7.95
N GLY A 69 10.13 0.75 -7.29
CA GLY A 69 10.24 0.87 -5.83
C GLY A 69 10.62 2.28 -5.41
N ARG A 70 9.89 2.85 -4.46
CA ARG A 70 10.14 4.19 -3.91
C ARG A 70 10.26 4.16 -2.40
N ASP A 71 11.28 4.84 -1.87
CA ASP A 71 11.53 4.97 -0.44
C ASP A 71 12.21 6.31 -0.12
N ILE A 72 12.12 6.73 1.13
CA ILE A 72 12.79 7.95 1.62
C ILE A 72 14.24 7.72 2.07
N SER A 73 14.62 6.46 2.32
CA SER A 73 15.94 6.06 2.82
C SER A 73 16.86 5.63 1.69
N ALA A 74 17.94 6.37 1.49
CA ALA A 74 18.96 6.03 0.51
C ALA A 74 19.65 4.70 0.83
N GLY A 75 19.91 4.42 2.11
CA GLY A 75 20.52 3.17 2.57
C GLY A 75 19.65 1.96 2.27
N MET A 76 18.31 2.05 2.46
CA MET A 76 17.37 1.00 2.08
C MET A 76 17.38 0.74 0.57
N LEU A 77 17.32 1.81 -0.23
CA LEU A 77 17.34 1.73 -1.69
C LEU A 77 18.65 1.11 -2.22
N ASP A 78 19.79 1.39 -1.58
CA ASP A 78 21.07 0.79 -1.96
C ASP A 78 21.07 -0.72 -1.72
N GLN A 79 20.51 -1.19 -0.58
CA GLN A 79 20.30 -2.63 -0.32
C GLN A 79 19.36 -3.27 -1.35
N ALA A 80 18.27 -2.59 -1.71
CA ALA A 80 17.34 -3.09 -2.72
C ALA A 80 18.00 -3.23 -4.09
N ARG A 81 18.80 -2.24 -4.51
CA ARG A 81 19.55 -2.27 -5.79
C ARG A 81 20.59 -3.39 -5.83
N GLU A 82 21.33 -3.60 -4.73
CA GLU A 82 22.30 -4.70 -4.62
C GLU A 82 21.60 -6.04 -4.78
N LYS A 83 20.48 -6.27 -4.09
CA LYS A 83 19.71 -7.52 -4.21
C LYS A 83 19.11 -7.73 -5.60
N ALA A 84 18.64 -6.67 -6.27
CA ALA A 84 18.16 -6.76 -7.64
C ALA A 84 19.28 -7.17 -8.60
N ALA A 85 20.46 -6.56 -8.47
CA ALA A 85 21.62 -6.89 -9.26
C ALA A 85 22.08 -8.35 -9.04
N ASP A 86 22.13 -8.81 -7.78
CA ASP A 86 22.50 -10.19 -7.42
C ASP A 86 21.52 -11.23 -7.98
N ARG A 87 20.24 -10.88 -8.15
CA ARG A 87 19.20 -11.72 -8.74
C ARG A 87 19.08 -11.57 -10.26
N GLY A 88 19.76 -10.59 -10.85
CA GLY A 88 19.67 -10.30 -12.29
C GLY A 88 18.30 -9.78 -12.73
N LEU A 89 17.63 -9.00 -11.86
CA LEU A 89 16.32 -8.42 -12.14
C LEU A 89 16.48 -7.07 -12.83
N ASP A 90 16.25 -7.03 -14.15
CA ASP A 90 16.34 -5.82 -14.97
C ASP A 90 14.99 -5.06 -15.05
N SER A 91 13.87 -5.69 -14.64
CA SER A 91 12.50 -5.14 -14.65
C SER A 91 12.19 -4.24 -13.47
N VAL A 92 13.08 -4.07 -12.49
CA VAL A 92 12.87 -3.26 -11.30
C VAL A 92 13.80 -2.05 -11.25
N GLU A 93 13.25 -0.89 -10.91
CA GLU A 93 14.03 0.31 -10.58
C GLU A 93 13.72 0.80 -9.17
N PHE A 94 14.74 1.33 -8.48
CA PHE A 94 14.60 1.91 -7.16
C PHE A 94 15.02 3.39 -7.15
N GLY A 95 14.22 4.23 -6.51
CA GLY A 95 14.47 5.66 -6.42
C GLY A 95 13.83 6.31 -5.19
N GLU A 96 14.30 7.52 -4.89
CA GLU A 96 13.70 8.32 -3.83
C GLU A 96 12.26 8.69 -4.18
N GLY A 97 11.37 8.58 -3.20
CA GLY A 97 9.99 8.99 -3.29
C GLY A 97 9.28 8.76 -1.97
N ARG A 98 8.09 9.35 -1.85
CA ARG A 98 7.24 9.26 -0.66
C ARG A 98 5.78 9.21 -1.09
N PHE A 99 4.90 8.82 -0.19
CA PHE A 99 3.47 8.64 -0.48
C PHE A 99 2.81 9.81 -1.20
N ARG A 100 3.17 11.06 -0.85
CA ARG A 100 2.59 12.27 -1.45
C ARG A 100 3.42 12.88 -2.58
N GLU A 101 4.57 12.31 -2.87
CA GLU A 101 5.48 12.67 -3.96
C GLU A 101 6.21 11.40 -4.40
N PRO A 102 5.52 10.49 -5.11
CA PRO A 102 6.08 9.17 -5.44
C PRO A 102 7.19 9.21 -6.48
N ASN A 103 7.43 10.37 -7.09
CA ASN A 103 8.48 10.59 -8.08
C ASN A 103 8.45 9.56 -9.23
N VAL A 104 7.24 9.31 -9.74
CA VAL A 104 7.02 8.57 -10.99
C VAL A 104 6.80 9.58 -12.13
N PRO A 105 7.20 9.26 -13.37
CA PRO A 105 6.89 10.12 -14.52
C PRO A 105 5.39 10.36 -14.67
N ASP A 106 5.00 11.54 -15.15
CA ASP A 106 3.58 11.91 -15.34
C ASP A 106 2.84 11.01 -16.35
N ASP A 107 3.58 10.32 -17.21
CA ASP A 107 3.08 9.39 -18.22
C ASP A 107 3.33 7.92 -17.85
N ALA A 108 3.72 7.64 -16.62
CA ALA A 108 3.91 6.27 -16.15
C ALA A 108 2.57 5.56 -16.01
N GLU A 109 2.41 4.44 -16.67
CA GLU A 109 1.32 3.52 -16.41
C GLU A 109 1.62 2.79 -15.08
N VAL A 110 0.64 2.72 -14.18
CA VAL A 110 0.69 2.02 -12.89
C VAL A 110 -0.60 1.25 -12.72
N ASP A 111 -0.51 -0.08 -12.80
CA ASP A 111 -1.69 -0.95 -12.69
C ASP A 111 -1.94 -1.39 -11.26
N VAL A 112 -0.86 -1.63 -10.51
CA VAL A 112 -0.92 -2.09 -9.12
C VAL A 112 -0.04 -1.21 -8.24
N VAL A 113 -0.58 -0.78 -7.10
CA VAL A 113 0.21 -0.11 -6.05
C VAL A 113 0.30 -1.02 -4.84
N THR A 114 1.51 -1.21 -4.32
CA THR A 114 1.78 -1.96 -3.09
C THR A 114 2.43 -1.08 -2.04
N THR A 115 2.19 -1.39 -0.78
CA THR A 115 2.95 -0.87 0.36
C THR A 115 2.89 -1.85 1.51
N ASN A 116 3.98 -2.00 2.26
CA ASN A 116 4.04 -2.90 3.39
C ASN A 116 4.83 -2.29 4.56
N PHE A 117 4.18 -2.17 5.72
CA PHE A 117 4.77 -1.61 6.95
C PHE A 117 5.39 -0.22 6.78
N ALA A 118 4.71 0.68 6.10
CA ALA A 118 5.19 2.03 5.85
C ALA A 118 4.17 3.14 6.13
N MET A 119 2.87 2.89 5.90
CA MET A 119 1.84 3.91 6.02
C MET A 119 1.47 4.23 7.48
N HIS A 120 1.72 3.34 8.43
CA HIS A 120 1.47 3.58 9.86
C HIS A 120 2.32 4.72 10.46
N HIS A 121 3.35 5.19 9.77
CA HIS A 121 4.09 6.39 10.18
C HIS A 121 3.35 7.71 9.89
N LEU A 122 2.31 7.67 9.04
CA LEU A 122 1.50 8.82 8.65
C LEU A 122 0.33 9.02 9.62
N SER A 123 -0.09 10.26 9.84
CA SER A 123 -1.38 10.55 10.48
C SER A 123 -2.55 10.17 9.58
N ASP A 124 -3.76 10.03 10.13
CA ASP A 124 -4.95 9.70 9.34
C ASP A 124 -5.20 10.71 8.20
N ALA A 125 -4.95 12.01 8.45
CA ALA A 125 -5.05 13.03 7.40
C ALA A 125 -3.99 12.86 6.30
N GLU A 126 -2.77 12.45 6.68
CA GLU A 126 -1.69 12.20 5.72
C GLU A 126 -1.91 10.90 4.95
N LYS A 127 -2.51 9.87 5.57
CA LYS A 127 -2.93 8.64 4.88
C LYS A 127 -3.97 8.93 3.80
N ARG A 128 -4.99 9.76 4.10
CA ARG A 128 -5.99 10.19 3.11
C ARG A 128 -5.32 10.94 1.96
N ALA A 129 -4.50 11.95 2.25
CA ALA A 129 -3.77 12.68 1.22
C ALA A 129 -2.80 11.81 0.40
N ALA A 130 -2.25 10.75 1.00
CA ALA A 130 -1.43 9.77 0.29
C ALA A 130 -2.27 8.92 -0.67
N LEU A 131 -3.45 8.46 -0.22
CA LEU A 131 -4.38 7.70 -1.07
C LEU A 131 -4.95 8.55 -2.20
N ASP A 132 -5.21 9.84 -1.99
CA ASP A 132 -5.62 10.77 -3.06
C ASP A 132 -4.54 10.84 -4.16
N VAL A 133 -3.25 10.99 -3.77
CA VAL A 133 -2.12 11.01 -4.73
C VAL A 133 -1.97 9.68 -5.46
N VAL A 134 -2.14 8.57 -4.76
CA VAL A 134 -2.09 7.22 -5.38
C VAL A 134 -3.26 7.04 -6.34
N ALA A 135 -4.46 7.51 -5.98
CA ALA A 135 -5.65 7.43 -6.83
C ALA A 135 -5.51 8.26 -8.12
N ASP A 136 -4.79 9.38 -8.08
CA ASP A 136 -4.48 10.19 -9.27
C ASP A 136 -3.62 9.45 -10.32
N LEU A 137 -2.92 8.38 -9.92
CA LEU A 137 -2.20 7.46 -10.82
C LEU A 137 -3.14 6.43 -11.48
N GLU A 138 -4.40 6.39 -11.05
CA GLU A 138 -5.45 5.50 -11.55
C GLU A 138 -5.12 3.98 -11.53
N PRO A 139 -4.42 3.42 -10.52
CA PRO A 139 -4.18 1.98 -10.49
C PRO A 139 -5.50 1.19 -10.43
N GLU A 140 -5.50 0.00 -10.99
CA GLU A 140 -6.67 -0.90 -10.89
C GLU A 140 -6.77 -1.51 -9.50
N ARG A 141 -5.62 -1.73 -8.83
CA ARG A 141 -5.55 -2.37 -7.52
C ARG A 141 -4.53 -1.68 -6.61
N ILE A 142 -4.90 -1.55 -5.33
CA ILE A 142 -4.01 -1.11 -4.25
C ILE A 142 -3.98 -2.20 -3.19
N VAL A 143 -2.79 -2.64 -2.78
CA VAL A 143 -2.58 -3.64 -1.73
C VAL A 143 -1.77 -3.03 -0.59
N LEU A 144 -2.41 -2.84 0.55
CA LEU A 144 -1.84 -2.27 1.76
C LEU A 144 -1.66 -3.34 2.83
N GLY A 145 -0.41 -3.72 3.13
CA GLY A 145 -0.07 -4.48 4.31
C GLY A 145 0.52 -3.56 5.38
N ASP A 146 -0.04 -3.54 6.59
CA ASP A 146 0.46 -2.61 7.60
C ASP A 146 0.03 -2.96 9.03
N VAL A 147 0.55 -2.20 9.98
CA VAL A 147 -0.01 -2.10 11.33
C VAL A 147 -1.34 -1.35 11.24
N MET A 148 -2.40 -2.03 11.60
CA MET A 148 -3.77 -1.50 11.61
C MET A 148 -4.61 -2.19 12.67
N PHE A 149 -5.67 -1.53 13.16
CA PHE A 149 -6.48 -2.07 14.23
C PHE A 149 -7.79 -2.66 13.70
N PHE A 150 -7.99 -3.95 13.99
CA PHE A 150 -9.24 -4.68 13.71
C PHE A 150 -10.27 -4.52 14.84
N GLY A 151 -9.90 -3.89 15.92
CA GLY A 151 -10.72 -3.60 17.10
C GLY A 151 -10.01 -2.57 17.98
N GLU A 152 -10.28 -2.63 19.28
CA GLU A 152 -9.61 -1.79 20.27
C GLU A 152 -8.25 -2.44 20.61
N PRO A 153 -7.10 -1.81 20.30
CA PRO A 153 -5.79 -2.40 20.54
C PRO A 153 -5.48 -2.46 22.04
N ASP A 154 -4.72 -3.47 22.47
CA ASP A 154 -4.21 -3.51 23.83
C ASP A 154 -3.12 -2.45 24.02
N PRO A 155 -3.33 -1.45 24.87
CA PRO A 155 -2.34 -0.39 25.07
C PRO A 155 -1.09 -0.86 25.84
N GLU A 156 -1.12 -2.04 26.48
CA GLU A 156 0.01 -2.60 27.23
C GLU A 156 0.93 -3.45 26.31
N GLU A 157 0.42 -3.91 25.16
CA GLU A 157 1.17 -4.72 24.20
C GLU A 157 1.08 -4.14 22.77
N PRO A 158 1.55 -2.89 22.50
CA PRO A 158 1.50 -2.29 21.18
C PRO A 158 2.46 -2.99 20.21
N PHE A 159 1.96 -3.36 19.03
CA PHE A 159 2.77 -3.89 17.92
C PHE A 159 3.51 -2.77 17.13
N TYR A 160 3.56 -1.58 17.66
CA TYR A 160 4.09 -0.37 17.04
C TYR A 160 4.80 0.50 18.08
N SER A 161 5.48 1.56 17.63
CA SER A 161 6.16 2.52 18.50
C SER A 161 5.27 3.76 18.73
N PRO A 162 4.52 3.86 19.85
CA PRO A 162 3.52 4.93 20.04
C PRO A 162 4.06 6.36 19.95
N ASP A 163 5.37 6.54 20.14
CA ASP A 163 6.00 7.87 20.07
C ASP A 163 6.22 8.37 18.62
N VAL A 164 6.24 7.46 17.65
CA VAL A 164 6.59 7.77 16.25
C VAL A 164 5.55 7.29 15.24
N ASP A 165 4.77 6.28 15.57
CA ASP A 165 3.80 5.65 14.70
C ASP A 165 2.37 6.12 15.02
N ASP A 166 1.49 6.04 14.03
CA ASP A 166 0.09 6.44 14.11
C ASP A 166 -0.77 5.46 13.29
N PRO A 167 -0.87 4.18 13.74
CA PRO A 167 -1.70 3.20 13.05
C PRO A 167 -3.16 3.62 13.04
N ALA A 168 -3.87 3.33 11.95
CA ALA A 168 -5.29 3.60 11.82
C ALA A 168 -6.12 2.35 12.10
N THR A 169 -7.41 2.51 12.40
CA THR A 169 -8.35 1.40 12.35
C THR A 169 -8.65 1.00 10.90
N VAL A 170 -9.03 -0.24 10.68
CA VAL A 170 -9.53 -0.72 9.37
C VAL A 170 -10.69 0.15 8.87
N GLY A 171 -11.56 0.63 9.76
CA GLY A 171 -12.67 1.51 9.39
C GLY A 171 -12.20 2.85 8.81
N VAL A 172 -11.19 3.49 9.42
CA VAL A 172 -10.59 4.74 8.90
C VAL A 172 -9.94 4.54 7.55
N LEU A 173 -9.24 3.40 7.35
CA LEU A 173 -8.61 3.07 6.07
C LEU A 173 -9.67 2.75 5.01
N ALA A 174 -10.74 2.01 5.35
CA ALA A 174 -11.84 1.72 4.44
C ALA A 174 -12.55 2.99 3.96
N ASP A 175 -12.81 3.93 4.87
CA ASP A 175 -13.37 5.23 4.51
C ASP A 175 -12.43 6.00 3.56
N ALA A 176 -11.11 5.99 3.84
CA ALA A 176 -10.12 6.67 3.02
C ALA A 176 -10.02 6.07 1.61
N PHE A 177 -10.05 4.74 1.46
CA PHE A 177 -10.12 4.07 0.16
C PHE A 177 -11.41 4.40 -0.58
N THR A 178 -12.55 4.41 0.12
CA THR A 178 -13.84 4.75 -0.49
C THR A 178 -13.88 6.18 -0.99
N ASP A 179 -13.38 7.13 -0.18
CA ASP A 179 -13.27 8.55 -0.56
C ASP A 179 -12.38 8.74 -1.80
N ALA A 180 -11.33 7.92 -1.94
CA ALA A 180 -10.41 7.91 -3.08
C ALA A 180 -10.96 7.14 -4.32
N GLY A 181 -12.18 6.58 -4.26
CA GLY A 181 -12.82 5.89 -5.38
C GLY A 181 -12.51 4.39 -5.48
N TYR A 182 -12.05 3.77 -4.39
CA TYR A 182 -11.74 2.34 -4.32
C TYR A 182 -12.70 1.60 -3.38
N ALA A 183 -13.03 0.36 -3.74
CA ALA A 183 -13.78 -0.55 -2.88
C ALA A 183 -12.84 -1.61 -2.29
N LEU A 184 -12.95 -1.89 -0.98
CA LEU A 184 -12.24 -3.02 -0.39
C LEU A 184 -12.82 -4.33 -0.92
N THR A 185 -11.96 -5.17 -1.48
CA THR A 185 -12.30 -6.51 -1.99
C THR A 185 -11.77 -7.63 -1.11
N ALA A 186 -10.74 -7.35 -0.30
CA ALA A 186 -10.29 -8.25 0.77
C ALA A 186 -9.82 -7.48 2.01
N VAL A 187 -10.01 -8.11 3.17
CA VAL A 187 -9.53 -7.65 4.48
C VAL A 187 -9.01 -8.89 5.21
N GLU A 188 -7.69 -9.01 5.34
CA GLU A 188 -7.06 -10.20 5.91
C GLU A 188 -6.24 -9.87 7.16
N PRO A 189 -6.71 -10.24 8.34
CA PRO A 189 -5.93 -10.09 9.57
C PRO A 189 -4.79 -11.12 9.63
N VAL A 190 -3.58 -10.67 9.87
CA VAL A 190 -2.39 -11.48 10.17
C VAL A 190 -2.21 -11.60 11.69
N HIS A 191 -2.46 -10.51 12.37
CA HIS A 191 -2.44 -10.35 13.82
C HIS A 191 -3.56 -9.38 14.20
N GLU A 192 -3.94 -9.27 15.46
CA GLU A 192 -4.98 -8.32 15.90
C GLU A 192 -4.63 -6.83 15.62
N GLN A 193 -3.35 -6.53 15.40
CA GLN A 193 -2.83 -5.22 15.07
C GLN A 193 -2.07 -5.17 13.73
N VAL A 194 -2.15 -6.22 12.89
CA VAL A 194 -1.47 -6.28 11.59
C VAL A 194 -2.37 -6.98 10.58
N GLY A 195 -2.46 -6.46 9.37
CA GLY A 195 -3.21 -7.11 8.30
C GLY A 195 -3.00 -6.52 6.93
N VAL A 196 -3.73 -7.06 5.97
CA VAL A 196 -3.71 -6.64 4.57
C VAL A 196 -5.10 -6.20 4.14
N LEU A 197 -5.16 -5.05 3.46
CA LEU A 197 -6.33 -4.55 2.75
C LEU A 197 -6.05 -4.59 1.25
N VAL A 198 -6.99 -5.12 0.50
CA VAL A 198 -7.00 -5.07 -0.96
C VAL A 198 -8.14 -4.17 -1.40
N ALA A 199 -7.83 -3.19 -2.22
CA ALA A 199 -8.81 -2.26 -2.74
C ALA A 199 -8.72 -2.21 -4.27
N GLU A 200 -9.86 -2.25 -4.95
CA GLU A 200 -9.96 -2.19 -6.40
C GLU A 200 -10.71 -0.92 -6.80
N ARG A 201 -10.27 -0.32 -7.91
CA ARG A 201 -10.89 0.89 -8.45
C ARG A 201 -12.34 0.61 -8.83
N VAL A 202 -13.25 1.46 -8.35
CA VAL A 202 -14.65 1.39 -8.75
C VAL A 202 -14.79 1.99 -10.13
N THR A 203 -14.69 1.15 -11.17
CA THR A 203 -15.07 1.54 -12.53
C THR A 203 -16.58 1.63 -12.59
N GLY A 204 -17.12 2.73 -13.17
CA GLY A 204 -18.52 3.08 -13.13
C GLY A 204 -19.45 1.90 -13.39
N VAL A 205 -20.48 1.77 -12.58
CA VAL A 205 -21.59 0.84 -12.79
C VAL A 205 -22.42 1.42 -13.94
N ASP A 206 -21.88 1.38 -15.16
CA ASP A 206 -22.64 1.72 -16.34
C ASP A 206 -23.77 0.70 -16.48
N GLY A 207 -24.99 1.12 -16.16
CA GLY A 207 -26.18 0.38 -16.54
C GLY A 207 -26.97 -0.34 -15.44
N VAL A 208 -27.06 0.17 -14.22
CA VAL A 208 -28.23 -0.14 -13.39
C VAL A 208 -29.38 0.72 -13.87
N GLU A 209 -30.10 0.25 -14.91
CA GLU A 209 -31.45 0.73 -15.18
C GLU A 209 -32.28 0.44 -13.92
N THR A 210 -32.60 1.47 -13.15
CA THR A 210 -33.63 1.37 -12.12
C THR A 210 -34.92 1.02 -12.86
N PRO A 211 -35.59 -0.10 -12.51
CA PRO A 211 -36.89 -0.39 -13.10
C PRO A 211 -37.83 0.74 -12.73
N VAL A 212 -38.22 1.53 -13.75
CA VAL A 212 -39.30 2.51 -13.60
C VAL A 212 -40.56 1.72 -13.29
N GLY A 213 -41.00 1.80 -12.04
CA GLY A 213 -42.24 1.19 -11.61
C GLY A 213 -43.38 1.80 -12.42
N ASP A 214 -43.96 0.99 -13.30
CA ASP A 214 -45.23 1.26 -13.99
C ASP A 214 -46.32 1.28 -12.91
N SER A 215 -46.68 2.47 -12.47
CA SER A 215 -47.84 2.71 -11.62
C SER A 215 -49.00 3.15 -12.46
N ASP A 216 -49.46 2.31 -13.37
CA ASP A 216 -50.80 2.47 -13.96
C ASP A 216 -51.82 1.74 -13.06
N ALA A 217 -52.21 2.42 -11.99
CA ALA A 217 -53.46 2.10 -11.32
C ALA A 217 -54.58 2.84 -12.03
N GLU A 218 -55.16 2.20 -13.07
CA GLU A 218 -56.48 2.57 -13.59
C GLU A 218 -57.50 2.45 -12.47
N THR A 219 -58.02 3.60 -12.06
CA THR A 219 -59.31 3.68 -11.36
C THR A 219 -60.35 4.01 -12.40
N ASP A 220 -61.21 3.07 -12.73
CA ASP A 220 -62.46 3.27 -13.51
C ASP A 220 -63.67 3.15 -12.56
N PRO A 221 -64.78 3.87 -12.85
CA PRO A 221 -65.79 4.47 -11.96
C PRO A 221 -66.81 3.53 -11.34
#